data_21e7f620f888364d130c0ea519f88d49
#
_entry.id   21e7f620f888364d130c0ea519f88d49
#
_cell.length_a   1.000
_cell.length_b   1.000
_cell.length_c   1.000
_cell.angle_alpha   90.00
_cell.angle_beta   90.00
_cell.angle_gamma   90.00
#
_symmetry.space_group_name_H-M   'P 1'
#
loop_
_entity.id
_entity.type
_entity.pdbx_description
1 polymer ?
#
loop_
_entity_poly.entity_id
_entity_poly.type
_entity_poly.pdbx_seq_one_letter_code
_entity_poly.pdbx_strand_id
1 'polypeptide(L)'
;TVLDGKRIRIHNSDLEDVSAWLQDIGILNQADEAEDEENGQMKTVKEAEGIEPGENEFGYVTPGTEEYRGFVIDNVFHSVREGDIHYHVYIPESYDGSSPYGLYITLPGYEGLYFQGVASNIKSEEFGFEAQKYNSEMIIVAPQLNDWGETSADQTIALVEYLLKEYNIDTGKVYANGYSGGGETMSLVLGKRPDLFTAYLHVSSKWDGGYEAVVRQRLPVYFAIGKNDEYYGSGPTQKAYDTFYGLYEEQGLTKEEIDDLLVLDIKEHDYFTERNAPNEHGGGGFFAFDEEIMGW
;
A
#
# COMPACT_ATOMS: atom_id res chain seq x y z
N THR A 1 -12.82 -18.26 -13.80
CA THR A 1 -11.71 -18.73 -14.67
C THR A 1 -12.30 -19.04 -16.05
N VAL A 2 -11.63 -18.66 -17.11
CA VAL A 2 -12.02 -18.98 -18.49
C VAL A 2 -10.99 -19.96 -19.04
N LEU A 3 -11.42 -21.19 -19.33
CA LEU A 3 -10.61 -22.19 -20.00
C LEU A 3 -11.30 -22.50 -21.35
N ASP A 4 -10.53 -22.43 -22.43
CA ASP A 4 -10.99 -22.72 -23.79
C ASP A 4 -12.29 -21.99 -24.22
N GLY A 5 -12.40 -20.69 -23.85
CA GLY A 5 -13.53 -19.84 -24.17
C GLY A 5 -14.83 -20.08 -23.38
N LYS A 6 -14.82 -20.99 -22.42
CA LYS A 6 -15.96 -21.29 -21.53
C LYS A 6 -15.77 -20.71 -20.14
N ARG A 7 -16.78 -20.01 -19.60
CA ARG A 7 -16.83 -19.62 -18.19
C ARG A 7 -17.20 -20.82 -17.32
N ILE A 8 -16.30 -21.21 -16.40
CA ILE A 8 -16.57 -22.24 -15.40
C ILE A 8 -16.82 -21.53 -14.07
N ARG A 9 -17.95 -21.79 -13.42
CA ARG A 9 -18.21 -21.42 -12.03
C ARG A 9 -17.73 -22.57 -11.14
N ILE A 10 -16.81 -22.27 -10.23
CA ILE A 10 -16.29 -23.23 -9.24
C ILE A 10 -16.87 -22.80 -7.89
N HIS A 11 -17.43 -23.76 -7.14
CA HIS A 11 -17.85 -23.53 -5.76
C HIS A 11 -16.65 -23.68 -4.82
N ASN A 12 -16.61 -22.94 -3.70
CA ASN A 12 -15.53 -23.00 -2.71
C ASN A 12 -15.28 -24.40 -2.16
N SER A 13 -16.27 -25.30 -2.17
CA SER A 13 -16.14 -26.69 -1.76
C SER A 13 -15.30 -27.55 -2.73
N ASP A 14 -15.00 -27.05 -3.93
CA ASP A 14 -14.40 -27.81 -5.00
C ASP A 14 -12.93 -27.39 -5.26
N LEU A 15 -12.38 -26.50 -4.43
CA LEU A 15 -11.07 -25.88 -4.63
C LEU A 15 -9.90 -26.89 -4.51
N GLU A 16 -9.98 -27.86 -3.62
CA GLU A 16 -8.94 -28.90 -3.46
C GLU A 16 -8.88 -29.81 -4.68
N ASP A 17 -10.05 -30.23 -5.20
CA ASP A 17 -10.13 -31.09 -6.40
C ASP A 17 -9.68 -30.34 -7.67
N VAL A 18 -9.97 -29.05 -7.76
CA VAL A 18 -9.56 -28.20 -8.89
C VAL A 18 -8.07 -27.92 -8.87
N SER A 19 -7.47 -27.72 -7.70
CA SER A 19 -6.03 -27.54 -7.55
C SER A 19 -5.25 -28.79 -7.99
N ALA A 20 -5.68 -29.97 -7.55
CA ALA A 20 -5.11 -31.23 -7.97
C ALA A 20 -5.24 -31.48 -9.49
N TRP A 21 -6.39 -31.13 -10.06
CA TRP A 21 -6.63 -31.24 -11.50
C TRP A 21 -5.77 -30.27 -12.32
N LEU A 22 -5.58 -29.01 -11.85
CA LEU A 22 -4.72 -28.01 -12.51
C LEU A 22 -3.23 -28.42 -12.47
N GLN A 23 -2.80 -29.13 -11.42
CA GLN A 23 -1.47 -29.71 -11.35
C GLN A 23 -1.29 -30.85 -12.35
N ASP A 24 -2.29 -31.74 -12.47
CA ASP A 24 -2.27 -32.90 -13.36
C ASP A 24 -2.23 -32.52 -14.85
N ILE A 25 -2.87 -31.40 -15.24
CA ILE A 25 -2.84 -30.86 -16.61
C ILE A 25 -1.68 -29.87 -16.88
N GLY A 26 -0.75 -29.68 -15.90
CA GLY A 26 0.46 -28.89 -16.07
C GLY A 26 0.26 -27.38 -16.17
N ILE A 27 -0.89 -26.87 -15.75
CA ILE A 27 -1.18 -25.42 -15.70
C ILE A 27 -0.64 -24.79 -14.42
N LEU A 28 -0.59 -25.53 -13.32
CA LEU A 28 0.17 -25.18 -12.13
C LEU A 28 1.49 -25.94 -12.18
N ASN A 29 2.57 -25.25 -12.41
CA ASN A 29 3.89 -25.81 -12.17
C ASN A 29 3.97 -26.26 -10.71
N GLN A 30 4.62 -27.40 -10.44
CA GLN A 30 5.14 -27.64 -9.10
C GLN A 30 5.94 -26.38 -8.77
N ALA A 31 5.58 -25.70 -7.68
CA ALA A 31 6.42 -24.66 -7.15
C ALA A 31 7.82 -25.30 -7.04
N ASP A 32 8.77 -24.77 -7.80
CA ASP A 32 10.15 -25.02 -7.50
C ASP A 32 10.31 -24.65 -6.04
N GLU A 33 10.57 -25.63 -5.20
CA GLU A 33 11.11 -25.43 -3.86
C GLU A 33 12.50 -24.81 -4.07
N ALA A 34 12.52 -23.54 -4.48
CA ALA A 34 13.68 -22.72 -4.36
C ALA A 34 13.81 -22.43 -2.87
N GLU A 35 14.77 -23.10 -2.27
CA GLU A 35 15.29 -22.84 -0.95
C GLU A 35 15.71 -21.38 -0.83
N ASP A 36 14.76 -20.51 -0.45
CA ASP A 36 15.06 -19.24 0.17
C ASP A 36 14.82 -19.38 1.67
N GLU A 37 15.77 -20.03 2.33
CA GLU A 37 15.77 -20.30 3.78
C GLU A 37 16.03 -19.03 4.63
N GLU A 38 15.99 -17.83 4.11
CA GLU A 38 16.36 -16.65 4.91
C GLU A 38 15.27 -15.58 5.10
N ASN A 39 14.07 -15.68 4.54
CA ASN A 39 13.10 -14.59 4.70
C ASN A 39 11.65 -15.05 5.00
N GLY A 40 11.29 -15.00 6.27
CA GLY A 40 9.91 -14.81 6.70
C GLY A 40 9.05 -16.10 6.78
N GLN A 41 9.36 -16.98 7.72
CA GLN A 41 8.38 -18.02 8.10
C GLN A 41 7.19 -17.37 8.80
N MET A 42 5.97 -17.79 8.42
CA MET A 42 4.75 -17.49 9.17
C MET A 42 4.86 -18.06 10.57
N LYS A 43 4.62 -17.23 11.57
CA LYS A 43 4.62 -17.64 12.99
C LYS A 43 3.25 -17.37 13.57
N THR A 44 2.81 -18.27 14.45
CA THR A 44 1.62 -17.99 15.28
C THR A 44 1.97 -16.91 16.29
N VAL A 45 1.15 -15.87 16.36
CA VAL A 45 1.31 -14.80 17.35
C VAL A 45 1.16 -15.44 18.72
N LYS A 46 2.20 -15.36 19.58
CA LYS A 46 2.02 -15.59 20.99
C LYS A 46 1.14 -14.46 21.52
N GLU A 47 0.13 -14.82 22.34
CA GLU A 47 -0.65 -13.80 23.05
C GLU A 47 0.33 -12.80 23.66
N ALA A 48 0.55 -11.70 22.94
CA ALA A 48 1.30 -10.59 23.45
C ALA A 48 0.37 -9.89 24.44
N GLU A 49 0.85 -9.57 25.63
CA GLU A 49 0.21 -8.58 26.51
C GLU A 49 0.36 -7.21 25.82
N GLY A 50 -0.26 -7.07 24.63
CA GLY A 50 -0.26 -5.87 23.80
C GLY A 50 -1.60 -5.15 23.89
N ILE A 51 -1.62 -3.91 23.43
CA ILE A 51 -2.86 -3.14 23.28
C ILE A 51 -3.65 -3.82 22.14
N GLU A 52 -4.67 -4.57 22.49
CA GLU A 52 -5.60 -5.16 21.54
C GLU A 52 -6.47 -4.06 20.93
N PRO A 53 -6.68 -4.06 19.59
CA PRO A 53 -7.60 -3.14 18.95
C PRO A 53 -9.01 -3.29 19.56
N GLY A 54 -9.61 -2.18 19.95
CA GLY A 54 -10.91 -2.14 20.59
C GLY A 54 -12.05 -1.87 19.62
N GLU A 55 -13.24 -1.64 20.18
CA GLU A 55 -14.41 -1.12 19.47
C GLU A 55 -14.50 0.39 19.65
N ASN A 56 -14.74 1.12 18.57
CA ASN A 56 -15.03 2.56 18.60
C ASN A 56 -16.16 2.90 17.63
N GLU A 57 -16.46 4.20 17.46
CA GLU A 57 -17.57 4.67 16.62
C GLU A 57 -17.46 4.29 15.14
N PHE A 58 -16.29 3.88 14.66
CA PHE A 58 -16.07 3.47 13.28
C PHE A 58 -16.24 1.95 13.09
N GLY A 59 -16.10 1.15 14.15
CA GLY A 59 -16.23 -0.29 14.13
C GLY A 59 -15.37 -0.99 15.18
N TYR A 60 -15.06 -2.26 14.92
CA TYR A 60 -14.21 -3.08 15.77
C TYR A 60 -13.27 -3.97 14.93
N VAL A 61 -12.24 -4.51 15.53
CA VAL A 61 -11.29 -5.40 14.85
C VAL A 61 -11.34 -6.80 15.41
N THR A 62 -11.34 -7.80 14.52
CA THR A 62 -10.95 -9.17 14.84
C THR A 62 -9.46 -9.28 14.54
N PRO A 63 -8.59 -9.47 15.55
CA PRO A 63 -7.14 -9.58 15.34
C PRO A 63 -6.77 -10.82 14.54
N GLY A 64 -5.72 -10.70 13.75
CA GLY A 64 -5.08 -11.83 13.11
C GLY A 64 -4.33 -12.71 14.12
N THR A 65 -4.09 -13.96 13.78
CA THR A 65 -3.45 -14.95 14.64
C THR A 65 -2.07 -15.41 14.15
N GLU A 66 -1.61 -14.85 13.04
CA GLU A 66 -0.35 -15.20 12.41
C GLU A 66 0.52 -13.96 12.24
N GLU A 67 1.83 -14.16 12.20
CA GLU A 67 2.81 -13.10 12.03
C GLU A 67 3.73 -13.39 10.85
N TYR A 68 4.04 -12.35 10.07
CA TYR A 68 5.03 -12.38 9.01
C TYR A 68 5.98 -11.20 9.15
N ARG A 69 7.27 -11.44 9.40
CA ARG A 69 8.31 -10.41 9.56
C ARG A 69 7.91 -9.26 10.52
N GLY A 70 7.24 -9.59 11.62
CA GLY A 70 6.78 -8.61 12.63
C GLY A 70 5.40 -8.04 12.38
N PHE A 71 4.78 -8.27 11.22
CA PHE A 71 3.39 -7.88 10.97
C PHE A 71 2.42 -8.95 11.47
N VAL A 72 1.45 -8.57 12.29
CA VAL A 72 0.26 -9.39 12.53
C VAL A 72 -0.58 -9.34 11.27
N ILE A 73 -0.82 -10.49 10.67
CA ILE A 73 -1.49 -10.58 9.37
C ILE A 73 -2.96 -10.96 9.49
N ASP A 74 -3.73 -10.48 8.51
CA ASP A 74 -5.17 -10.74 8.37
C ASP A 74 -6.00 -10.28 9.57
N ASN A 75 -5.70 -9.07 10.08
CA ASN A 75 -6.65 -8.39 10.93
C ASN A 75 -7.86 -7.99 10.09
N VAL A 76 -9.06 -8.13 10.65
CA VAL A 76 -10.29 -7.75 9.97
C VAL A 76 -10.93 -6.60 10.72
N PHE A 77 -10.92 -5.41 10.11
CA PHE A 77 -11.69 -4.27 10.61
C PHE A 77 -13.12 -4.37 10.11
N HIS A 78 -14.06 -4.55 11.02
CA HIS A 78 -15.51 -4.58 10.77
C HIS A 78 -16.04 -3.14 10.81
N SER A 79 -15.90 -2.44 9.70
CA SER A 79 -16.34 -1.05 9.58
C SER A 79 -17.88 -0.96 9.59
N VAL A 80 -18.42 0.00 10.36
CA VAL A 80 -19.87 0.28 10.37
C VAL A 80 -20.38 0.83 9.04
N ARG A 81 -19.48 1.30 8.15
CA ARG A 81 -19.84 1.91 6.85
C ARG A 81 -19.44 1.06 5.66
N GLU A 82 -18.24 0.45 5.70
CA GLU A 82 -17.57 -0.11 4.52
C GLU A 82 -17.42 -1.65 4.59
N GLY A 83 -18.04 -2.30 5.61
CA GLY A 83 -17.97 -3.75 5.79
C GLY A 83 -16.59 -4.21 6.26
N ASP A 84 -16.24 -5.45 5.91
CA ASP A 84 -15.00 -6.08 6.36
C ASP A 84 -13.80 -5.62 5.53
N ILE A 85 -12.77 -5.16 6.23
CA ILE A 85 -11.53 -4.64 5.63
C ILE A 85 -10.35 -5.43 6.20
N HIS A 86 -9.68 -6.18 5.34
CA HIS A 86 -8.50 -6.95 5.70
C HIS A 86 -7.26 -6.05 5.68
N TYR A 87 -6.40 -6.19 6.69
CA TYR A 87 -5.15 -5.46 6.76
C TYR A 87 -4.10 -6.19 7.60
N HIS A 88 -2.85 -5.81 7.44
CA HIS A 88 -1.72 -6.28 8.23
C HIS A 88 -1.15 -5.10 8.99
N VAL A 89 -0.70 -5.33 10.21
CA VAL A 89 -0.18 -4.27 11.07
C VAL A 89 1.14 -4.67 11.72
N TYR A 90 2.10 -3.77 11.65
CA TYR A 90 3.30 -3.78 12.47
C TYR A 90 3.17 -2.71 13.55
N ILE A 91 3.27 -3.12 14.80
CA ILE A 91 3.29 -2.24 15.96
C ILE A 91 4.67 -2.44 16.64
N PRO A 92 5.50 -1.38 16.75
CA PRO A 92 6.78 -1.50 17.43
C PRO A 92 6.61 -2.00 18.87
N GLU A 93 7.51 -2.87 19.34
CA GLU A 93 7.49 -3.37 20.74
C GLU A 93 7.55 -2.24 21.78
N SER A 94 8.09 -1.09 21.40
CA SER A 94 8.18 0.11 22.26
C SER A 94 6.86 0.87 22.39
N TYR A 95 5.84 0.57 21.55
CA TYR A 95 4.55 1.25 21.62
C TYR A 95 3.72 0.73 22.80
N ASP A 96 3.42 1.62 23.73
CA ASP A 96 2.57 1.35 24.91
C ASP A 96 1.34 2.29 25.00
N GLY A 97 1.14 3.11 23.96
CA GLY A 97 0.05 4.09 23.89
C GLY A 97 0.28 5.36 24.72
N SER A 98 1.36 5.46 25.50
CA SER A 98 1.65 6.63 26.36
C SER A 98 2.16 7.84 25.57
N SER A 99 2.82 7.61 24.45
CA SER A 99 3.38 8.64 23.56
C SER A 99 2.80 8.48 22.15
N PRO A 100 2.59 9.60 21.41
CA PRO A 100 2.07 9.53 20.04
C PRO A 100 3.15 9.02 19.08
N TYR A 101 2.80 8.01 18.26
CA TYR A 101 3.63 7.43 17.20
C TYR A 101 3.21 7.94 15.82
N GLY A 102 4.11 7.83 14.83
CA GLY A 102 3.74 8.01 13.42
C GLY A 102 2.88 6.85 12.92
N LEU A 103 2.18 7.07 11.81
CA LEU A 103 1.43 6.05 11.09
C LEU A 103 1.88 6.03 9.63
N TYR A 104 2.15 4.85 9.11
CA TYR A 104 2.48 4.66 7.70
C TYR A 104 1.51 3.67 7.06
N ILE A 105 0.87 4.09 5.97
CA ILE A 105 -0.08 3.27 5.20
C ILE A 105 0.56 2.89 3.88
N THR A 106 0.66 1.59 3.57
CA THR A 106 1.20 1.11 2.29
C THR A 106 0.14 0.36 1.49
N LEU A 107 -0.23 0.91 0.31
CA LEU A 107 -1.18 0.30 -0.60
C LEU A 107 -0.47 -0.45 -1.72
N PRO A 108 -0.82 -1.74 -1.94
CA PRO A 108 -0.08 -2.64 -2.81
C PRO A 108 -0.42 -2.48 -4.30
N GLY A 109 0.47 -3.03 -5.16
CA GLY A 109 0.17 -3.32 -6.55
C GLY A 109 -0.71 -4.56 -6.75
N TYR A 110 -0.79 -5.02 -8.01
CA TYR A 110 -1.70 -6.12 -8.42
C TYR A 110 -1.45 -7.41 -7.66
N GLU A 111 -0.19 -7.77 -7.41
CA GLU A 111 0.19 -8.99 -6.69
C GLU A 111 -0.27 -8.99 -5.23
N GLY A 112 -0.57 -7.81 -4.68
CA GLY A 112 -1.01 -7.63 -3.31
C GLY A 112 -2.52 -7.65 -3.09
N LEU A 113 -3.34 -7.80 -4.12
CA LEU A 113 -4.79 -7.89 -3.96
C LEU A 113 -5.21 -9.12 -3.15
N TYR A 114 -6.33 -9.02 -2.42
CA TYR A 114 -6.79 -10.06 -1.51
C TYR A 114 -7.02 -11.41 -2.20
N PHE A 115 -7.48 -11.43 -3.46
CA PHE A 115 -7.69 -12.66 -4.21
C PHE A 115 -6.36 -13.38 -4.60
N GLN A 116 -5.21 -12.71 -4.50
CA GLN A 116 -3.89 -13.31 -4.70
C GLN A 116 -3.43 -14.13 -3.49
N GLY A 117 -4.15 -14.03 -2.39
CA GLY A 117 -3.90 -14.75 -1.15
C GLY A 117 -3.62 -13.82 0.02
N VAL A 118 -3.87 -14.32 1.22
CA VAL A 118 -3.63 -13.58 2.47
C VAL A 118 -2.15 -13.19 2.58
N ALA A 119 -1.91 -11.94 2.93
CA ALA A 119 -0.60 -11.33 3.07
C ALA A 119 0.23 -11.24 1.77
N SER A 120 -0.38 -11.46 0.58
CA SER A 120 0.33 -11.30 -0.69
C SER A 120 0.93 -9.91 -0.87
N ASN A 121 0.25 -8.85 -0.38
CA ASN A 121 0.74 -7.47 -0.40
C ASN A 121 2.09 -7.30 0.30
N ILE A 122 2.23 -7.76 1.55
CA ILE A 122 3.50 -7.66 2.30
C ILE A 122 4.54 -8.71 1.89
N LYS A 123 4.17 -9.69 1.06
CA LYS A 123 5.11 -10.66 0.49
C LYS A 123 5.66 -10.22 -0.87
N SER A 124 4.96 -9.34 -1.57
CA SER A 124 5.34 -8.85 -2.89
C SER A 124 6.05 -7.49 -2.88
N GLU A 125 5.97 -6.75 -1.78
CA GLU A 125 6.47 -5.38 -1.69
C GLU A 125 7.19 -5.09 -0.37
N GLU A 126 8.21 -4.23 -0.42
CA GLU A 126 9.08 -3.96 0.73
C GLU A 126 8.82 -2.61 1.42
N PHE A 127 7.94 -1.76 0.89
CA PHE A 127 7.72 -0.40 1.42
C PHE A 127 7.43 -0.37 2.92
N GLY A 128 6.55 -1.25 3.42
CA GLY A 128 6.23 -1.32 4.84
C GLY A 128 7.41 -1.77 5.71
N PHE A 129 8.29 -2.64 5.20
CA PHE A 129 9.48 -3.08 5.92
C PHE A 129 10.57 -2.03 5.92
N GLU A 130 10.80 -1.37 4.79
CA GLU A 130 11.81 -0.34 4.67
C GLU A 130 11.44 0.92 5.44
N ALA A 131 10.16 1.28 5.52
CA ALA A 131 9.68 2.42 6.30
C ALA A 131 10.10 2.36 7.78
N GLN A 132 10.23 1.16 8.36
CA GLN A 132 10.69 0.98 9.75
C GLN A 132 12.09 1.55 9.99
N LYS A 133 12.93 1.63 8.95
CA LYS A 133 14.31 2.12 9.07
C LYS A 133 14.39 3.63 9.28
N TYR A 134 13.35 4.37 8.87
CA TYR A 134 13.32 5.84 8.91
C TYR A 134 12.72 6.37 10.21
N ASN A 135 11.82 5.60 10.83
CA ASN A 135 11.24 5.99 12.11
C ASN A 135 10.86 4.74 12.91
N SER A 136 11.59 4.49 14.01
CA SER A 136 11.33 3.37 14.93
C SER A 136 10.06 3.55 15.79
N GLU A 137 9.50 4.77 15.84
CA GLU A 137 8.27 5.11 16.53
C GLU A 137 7.13 5.29 15.51
N MET A 138 6.89 4.27 14.67
CA MET A 138 5.88 4.31 13.61
C MET A 138 5.13 2.99 13.53
N ILE A 139 3.80 3.06 13.64
CA ILE A 139 2.90 1.94 13.33
C ILE A 139 2.77 1.87 11.81
N ILE A 140 2.86 0.66 11.25
CA ILE A 140 2.77 0.45 9.80
C ILE A 140 1.60 -0.44 9.51
N VAL A 141 0.75 0.00 8.58
CA VAL A 141 -0.48 -0.70 8.20
C VAL A 141 -0.48 -0.93 6.68
N ALA A 142 -0.69 -2.16 6.31
CA ALA A 142 -0.79 -2.61 4.93
C ALA A 142 -2.20 -3.15 4.65
N PRO A 143 -3.15 -2.30 4.20
CA PRO A 143 -4.46 -2.77 3.77
C PRO A 143 -4.34 -3.76 2.62
N GLN A 144 -5.18 -4.80 2.62
CA GLN A 144 -5.23 -5.75 1.53
C GLN A 144 -6.49 -5.51 0.69
N LEU A 145 -6.32 -4.79 -0.39
CA LEU A 145 -7.40 -4.27 -1.24
C LEU A 145 -8.10 -5.38 -2.02
N ASN A 146 -9.35 -5.09 -2.42
CA ASN A 146 -10.16 -5.95 -3.28
C ASN A 146 -10.18 -5.47 -4.74
N ASP A 147 -9.97 -4.19 -4.98
CA ASP A 147 -9.94 -3.54 -6.29
C ASP A 147 -9.02 -2.29 -6.25
N TRP A 148 -9.03 -1.49 -7.31
CA TRP A 148 -8.28 -0.22 -7.42
C TRP A 148 -9.20 1.02 -7.37
N GLY A 149 -10.48 0.82 -7.09
CA GLY A 149 -11.52 1.82 -7.27
C GLY A 149 -12.00 2.46 -5.96
N GLU A 150 -13.19 3.04 -6.09
CA GLU A 150 -13.84 3.81 -5.04
C GLU A 150 -14.11 3.00 -3.77
N THR A 151 -14.46 1.70 -3.91
CA THR A 151 -14.72 0.82 -2.76
C THR A 151 -13.48 0.70 -1.88
N SER A 152 -12.34 0.35 -2.46
CA SER A 152 -11.07 0.24 -1.72
C SER A 152 -10.58 1.59 -1.20
N ALA A 153 -10.88 2.69 -1.91
CA ALA A 153 -10.58 4.03 -1.42
C ALA A 153 -11.40 4.38 -0.17
N ASP A 154 -12.70 4.13 -0.18
CA ASP A 154 -13.58 4.39 0.97
C ASP A 154 -13.25 3.47 2.15
N GLN A 155 -12.93 2.20 1.89
CA GLN A 155 -12.42 1.25 2.88
C GLN A 155 -11.10 1.72 3.50
N THR A 156 -10.16 2.23 2.70
CA THR A 156 -8.89 2.77 3.21
C THR A 156 -9.13 3.98 4.11
N ILE A 157 -10.02 4.91 3.71
CA ILE A 157 -10.41 6.07 4.53
C ILE A 157 -10.98 5.60 5.87
N ALA A 158 -11.94 4.66 5.84
CA ALA A 158 -12.56 4.14 7.05
C ALA A 158 -11.56 3.49 7.99
N LEU A 159 -10.61 2.71 7.45
CA LEU A 159 -9.55 2.09 8.23
C LEU A 159 -8.64 3.13 8.88
N VAL A 160 -8.20 4.16 8.13
CA VAL A 160 -7.34 5.21 8.67
C VAL A 160 -8.06 6.01 9.77
N GLU A 161 -9.34 6.37 9.58
CA GLU A 161 -10.14 7.03 10.62
C GLU A 161 -10.23 6.18 11.89
N TYR A 162 -10.44 4.86 11.75
CA TYR A 162 -10.43 3.93 12.88
C TYR A 162 -9.08 3.93 13.60
N LEU A 163 -7.97 3.78 12.87
CA LEU A 163 -6.63 3.71 13.43
C LEU A 163 -6.23 4.98 14.18
N LEU A 164 -6.56 6.16 13.62
CA LEU A 164 -6.31 7.46 14.27
C LEU A 164 -7.11 7.65 15.57
N LYS A 165 -8.20 6.92 15.75
CA LYS A 165 -9.01 6.93 16.95
C LYS A 165 -8.56 5.90 17.97
N GLU A 166 -8.11 4.74 17.48
CA GLU A 166 -7.75 3.59 18.30
C GLU A 166 -6.36 3.72 18.90
N TYR A 167 -5.41 4.21 18.12
CA TYR A 167 -4.02 4.36 18.54
C TYR A 167 -3.68 5.81 18.86
N ASN A 168 -2.71 6.00 19.77
CA ASN A 168 -2.15 7.33 20.05
C ASN A 168 -1.20 7.72 18.91
N ILE A 169 -1.75 8.35 17.86
CA ILE A 169 -1.02 8.75 16.66
C ILE A 169 -0.75 10.26 16.68
N ASP A 170 0.48 10.65 16.33
CA ASP A 170 0.82 12.01 15.95
C ASP A 170 0.25 12.31 14.57
N THR A 171 -0.85 13.05 14.51
CA THR A 171 -1.51 13.40 13.23
C THR A 171 -0.66 14.29 12.32
N GLY A 172 0.46 14.82 12.80
CA GLY A 172 1.49 15.46 11.99
C GLY A 172 2.50 14.48 11.37
N LYS A 173 2.32 13.17 11.58
CA LYS A 173 3.21 12.09 11.09
C LYS A 173 2.41 10.92 10.52
N VAL A 174 1.48 11.19 9.63
CA VAL A 174 0.68 10.19 8.92
C VAL A 174 1.12 10.17 7.47
N TYR A 175 1.84 9.14 7.09
CA TYR A 175 2.44 8.98 5.77
C TYR A 175 1.76 7.85 5.00
N ALA A 176 1.83 7.91 3.68
CA ALA A 176 1.35 6.82 2.84
C ALA A 176 2.20 6.65 1.59
N ASN A 177 2.24 5.42 1.07
CA ASN A 177 2.60 5.17 -0.32
C ASN A 177 1.50 4.36 -1.01
N GLY A 178 1.47 4.47 -2.34
CA GLY A 178 0.66 3.60 -3.19
C GLY A 178 1.47 3.20 -4.41
N TYR A 179 1.61 1.90 -4.62
CA TYR A 179 2.35 1.34 -5.75
C TYR A 179 1.39 0.80 -6.81
N SER A 180 1.61 1.16 -8.07
CA SER A 180 0.80 0.67 -9.19
C SER A 180 -0.71 0.92 -8.96
N GLY A 181 -1.54 -0.10 -8.98
CA GLY A 181 -2.96 0.02 -8.65
C GLY A 181 -3.25 0.60 -7.26
N GLY A 182 -2.38 0.35 -6.26
CA GLY A 182 -2.47 1.02 -4.95
C GLY A 182 -2.29 2.52 -5.04
N GLY A 183 -1.51 3.01 -6.03
CA GLY A 183 -1.39 4.44 -6.33
C GLY A 183 -2.67 5.02 -6.93
N GLU A 184 -3.36 4.27 -7.82
CA GLU A 184 -4.69 4.67 -8.31
C GLU A 184 -5.66 4.85 -7.14
N THR A 185 -5.79 3.84 -6.29
CA THR A 185 -6.66 3.87 -5.10
C THR A 185 -6.29 5.01 -4.15
N MET A 186 -4.99 5.17 -3.83
CA MET A 186 -4.56 6.22 -2.91
C MET A 186 -4.83 7.62 -3.47
N SER A 187 -4.74 7.81 -4.78
CA SER A 187 -5.12 9.09 -5.41
C SER A 187 -6.60 9.43 -5.21
N LEU A 188 -7.49 8.42 -5.23
CA LEU A 188 -8.91 8.60 -4.90
C LEU A 188 -9.12 8.93 -3.41
N VAL A 189 -8.40 8.25 -2.52
CA VAL A 189 -8.39 8.56 -1.07
C VAL A 189 -8.03 10.04 -0.85
N LEU A 190 -6.93 10.49 -1.45
CA LEU A 190 -6.44 11.87 -1.29
C LEU A 190 -7.34 12.90 -1.96
N GLY A 191 -8.02 12.55 -3.05
CA GLY A 191 -9.04 13.39 -3.66
C GLY A 191 -10.24 13.67 -2.72
N LYS A 192 -10.52 12.76 -1.77
CA LYS A 192 -11.61 12.85 -0.79
C LYS A 192 -11.14 13.38 0.57
N ARG A 193 -10.06 12.80 1.12
CA ARG A 193 -9.61 13.02 2.50
C ARG A 193 -8.08 13.21 2.60
N PRO A 194 -7.52 14.25 1.92
CA PRO A 194 -6.10 14.57 2.05
C PRO A 194 -5.71 15.01 3.47
N ASP A 195 -6.69 15.48 4.25
CA ASP A 195 -6.54 15.92 5.64
C ASP A 195 -6.10 14.82 6.61
N LEU A 196 -6.25 13.56 6.23
CA LEU A 196 -5.81 12.40 7.03
C LEU A 196 -4.30 12.16 6.94
N PHE A 197 -3.59 12.79 5.99
CA PHE A 197 -2.20 12.49 5.67
C PHE A 197 -1.31 13.73 5.76
N THR A 198 -0.03 13.49 6.05
CA THR A 198 1.00 14.53 6.15
C THR A 198 1.87 14.58 4.90
N ALA A 199 2.13 13.45 4.27
CA ALA A 199 2.84 13.34 3.00
C ALA A 199 2.50 12.03 2.28
N TYR A 200 2.70 11.99 0.96
CA TYR A 200 2.36 10.84 0.12
C TYR A 200 3.42 10.56 -0.95
N LEU A 201 3.81 9.29 -1.06
CA LEU A 201 4.67 8.76 -2.09
C LEU A 201 3.85 8.00 -3.14
N HIS A 202 3.79 8.54 -4.37
CA HIS A 202 3.08 7.98 -5.52
C HIS A 202 4.05 7.21 -6.41
N VAL A 203 3.89 5.88 -6.47
CA VAL A 203 4.88 4.98 -7.05
C VAL A 203 4.33 4.27 -8.28
N SER A 204 5.01 4.43 -9.43
CA SER A 204 4.75 3.70 -10.69
C SER A 204 3.26 3.59 -11.00
N SER A 205 2.54 4.71 -10.98
CA SER A 205 1.08 4.75 -11.08
C SER A 205 0.58 5.99 -11.84
N LYS A 206 -0.71 6.01 -12.13
CA LYS A 206 -1.44 7.18 -12.62
C LYS A 206 -2.28 7.79 -11.50
N TRP A 207 -2.63 9.06 -11.65
CA TRP A 207 -3.50 9.78 -10.71
C TRP A 207 -4.95 9.78 -11.23
N ASP A 208 -5.87 9.19 -10.48
CA ASP A 208 -7.30 9.11 -10.80
C ASP A 208 -8.18 10.00 -9.89
N GLY A 209 -7.63 10.52 -8.80
CA GLY A 209 -8.35 11.36 -7.82
C GLY A 209 -8.51 12.81 -8.23
N GLY A 210 -9.29 13.57 -7.42
CA GLY A 210 -9.38 15.02 -7.56
C GLY A 210 -8.11 15.72 -7.08
N TYR A 211 -7.77 16.85 -7.70
CA TYR A 211 -6.56 17.62 -7.38
C TYR A 211 -6.84 18.71 -6.33
N GLU A 212 -8.02 19.33 -6.39
CA GLU A 212 -8.33 20.55 -5.66
C GLU A 212 -8.29 20.39 -4.14
N ALA A 213 -8.66 19.21 -3.64
CA ALA A 213 -8.62 18.93 -2.21
C ALA A 213 -7.17 18.85 -1.70
N VAL A 214 -6.31 18.14 -2.44
CA VAL A 214 -4.88 18.00 -2.16
C VAL A 214 -4.16 19.36 -2.20
N VAL A 215 -4.44 20.15 -3.24
CA VAL A 215 -3.87 21.49 -3.41
C VAL A 215 -4.32 22.43 -2.29
N ARG A 216 -5.59 22.39 -1.90
CA ARG A 216 -6.12 23.20 -0.79
C ARG A 216 -5.48 22.82 0.56
N GLN A 217 -5.21 21.53 0.77
CA GLN A 217 -4.56 21.00 1.96
C GLN A 217 -3.04 21.27 1.95
N ARG A 218 -2.46 21.56 0.78
CA ARG A 218 -1.01 21.64 0.54
C ARG A 218 -0.29 20.36 0.97
N LEU A 219 -0.90 19.20 0.65
CA LEU A 219 -0.30 17.90 0.97
C LEU A 219 0.92 17.68 0.08
N PRO A 220 2.11 17.44 0.65
CA PRO A 220 3.29 17.08 -0.12
C PRO A 220 3.12 15.75 -0.84
N VAL A 221 3.53 15.70 -2.12
CA VAL A 221 3.45 14.51 -2.97
C VAL A 221 4.77 14.29 -3.69
N TYR A 222 5.36 13.12 -3.50
CA TYR A 222 6.51 12.63 -4.26
C TYR A 222 6.04 11.65 -5.33
N PHE A 223 6.30 11.93 -6.58
CA PHE A 223 6.03 11.05 -7.72
C PHE A 223 7.30 10.33 -8.14
N ALA A 224 7.33 8.99 -8.06
CA ALA A 224 8.42 8.15 -8.50
C ALA A 224 7.96 7.17 -9.57
N ILE A 225 8.57 7.16 -10.75
CA ILE A 225 8.22 6.26 -11.86
C ILE A 225 9.39 6.02 -12.79
N GLY A 226 9.42 4.86 -13.45
CA GLY A 226 10.31 4.60 -14.58
C GLY A 226 9.93 5.39 -15.82
N LYS A 227 10.92 5.90 -16.54
CA LYS A 227 10.71 6.68 -17.77
C LYS A 227 9.92 5.92 -18.82
N ASN A 228 10.20 4.63 -18.96
CA ASN A 228 9.56 3.74 -19.92
C ASN A 228 8.74 2.66 -19.20
N ASP A 229 8.13 3.02 -18.04
CA ASP A 229 7.23 2.11 -17.34
C ASP A 229 6.29 1.43 -18.33
N GLU A 230 6.32 0.10 -18.41
CA GLU A 230 5.67 -0.67 -19.48
C GLU A 230 4.14 -0.71 -19.33
N TYR A 231 3.64 -0.36 -18.14
CA TYR A 231 2.20 -0.42 -17.87
C TYR A 231 1.53 0.94 -18.06
N TYR A 232 2.03 1.99 -17.39
CA TYR A 232 1.46 3.33 -17.46
C TYR A 232 2.23 4.28 -18.38
N GLY A 233 3.54 4.07 -18.53
CA GLY A 233 4.45 5.10 -19.01
C GLY A 233 4.56 6.25 -18.00
N SER A 234 5.58 7.09 -18.14
CA SER A 234 5.75 8.27 -17.27
C SER A 234 4.81 9.43 -17.58
N GLY A 235 4.15 9.41 -18.74
CA GLY A 235 3.29 10.52 -19.20
C GLY A 235 2.13 10.86 -18.28
N PRO A 236 1.31 9.91 -17.80
CA PRO A 236 0.23 10.18 -16.85
C PRO A 236 0.71 10.78 -15.53
N THR A 237 1.83 10.30 -14.99
CA THR A 237 2.45 10.80 -13.76
C THR A 237 2.97 12.24 -13.95
N GLN A 238 3.67 12.50 -15.06
CA GLN A 238 4.10 13.86 -15.46
C GLN A 238 2.91 14.80 -15.56
N LYS A 239 1.82 14.37 -16.20
CA LYS A 239 0.60 15.16 -16.32
C LYS A 239 -0.03 15.48 -14.97
N ALA A 240 -0.03 14.53 -14.03
CA ALA A 240 -0.54 14.76 -12.69
C ALA A 240 0.30 15.82 -11.97
N TYR A 241 1.63 15.68 -12.00
CA TYR A 241 2.55 16.66 -11.45
C TYR A 241 2.32 18.07 -12.06
N ASP A 242 2.27 18.18 -13.39
CA ASP A 242 2.05 19.46 -14.08
C ASP A 242 0.70 20.08 -13.69
N THR A 243 -0.33 19.25 -13.47
CA THR A 243 -1.65 19.73 -13.03
C THR A 243 -1.57 20.32 -11.62
N PHE A 244 -0.93 19.62 -10.68
CA PHE A 244 -0.71 20.13 -9.32
C PHE A 244 0.10 21.43 -9.34
N TYR A 245 1.17 21.44 -10.12
CA TYR A 245 2.06 22.59 -10.24
C TYR A 245 1.28 23.81 -10.71
N GLY A 246 0.50 23.69 -11.80
CA GLY A 246 -0.33 24.77 -12.33
C GLY A 246 -1.38 25.29 -11.33
N LEU A 247 -2.02 24.37 -10.57
CA LEU A 247 -2.99 24.76 -9.54
C LEU A 247 -2.33 25.50 -8.37
N TYR A 248 -1.10 25.17 -7.99
CA TYR A 248 -0.35 25.90 -6.98
C TYR A 248 0.09 27.27 -7.50
N GLU A 249 0.53 27.38 -8.78
CA GLU A 249 0.82 28.68 -9.40
C GLU A 249 -0.44 29.58 -9.43
N GLU A 250 -1.61 29.03 -9.74
CA GLU A 250 -2.89 29.76 -9.70
C GLU A 250 -3.23 30.27 -8.29
N GLN A 251 -2.76 29.56 -7.23
CA GLN A 251 -2.88 30.03 -5.85
C GLN A 251 -1.81 31.06 -5.46
N GLY A 252 -0.87 31.36 -6.35
CA GLY A 252 0.17 32.35 -6.15
C GLY A 252 1.39 31.86 -5.38
N LEU A 253 1.62 30.54 -5.31
CA LEU A 253 2.83 29.98 -4.70
C LEU A 253 4.05 30.28 -5.59
N THR A 254 5.18 30.54 -4.97
CA THR A 254 6.47 30.62 -5.67
C THR A 254 6.96 29.24 -6.08
N LYS A 255 7.92 29.19 -7.01
CA LYS A 255 8.53 27.93 -7.42
C LYS A 255 9.13 27.17 -6.22
N GLU A 256 9.82 27.87 -5.33
CA GLU A 256 10.42 27.28 -4.13
C GLU A 256 9.35 26.64 -3.22
N GLU A 257 8.22 27.32 -3.00
CA GLU A 257 7.12 26.79 -2.21
C GLU A 257 6.45 25.57 -2.87
N ILE A 258 6.42 25.52 -4.21
CA ILE A 258 5.89 24.37 -4.94
C ILE A 258 6.89 23.20 -4.90
N ASP A 259 8.17 23.47 -5.08
CA ASP A 259 9.23 22.47 -5.02
C ASP A 259 9.32 21.80 -3.61
N ASP A 260 8.93 22.50 -2.54
CA ASP A 260 8.79 21.93 -1.20
C ASP A 260 7.57 20.99 -1.05
N LEU A 261 6.59 21.11 -1.94
CA LEU A 261 5.35 20.31 -1.92
C LEU A 261 5.34 19.19 -2.96
N LEU A 262 6.02 19.37 -4.09
CA LEU A 262 5.96 18.45 -5.22
C LEU A 262 7.35 18.02 -5.68
N VAL A 263 7.55 16.71 -5.73
CA VAL A 263 8.73 16.12 -6.37
C VAL A 263 8.28 15.23 -7.53
N LEU A 264 8.96 15.33 -8.66
CA LEU A 264 8.82 14.42 -9.79
C LEU A 264 10.14 13.75 -10.09
N ASP A 265 10.23 12.49 -9.80
CA ASP A 265 11.40 11.65 -9.99
C ASP A 265 11.13 10.59 -11.06
N ILE A 266 11.56 10.87 -12.28
CA ILE A 266 11.46 9.94 -13.41
C ILE A 266 12.82 9.26 -13.59
N LYS A 267 12.93 8.02 -13.11
CA LYS A 267 14.16 7.23 -13.19
C LYS A 267 14.41 6.77 -14.62
N GLU A 268 15.65 6.90 -15.07
CA GLU A 268 16.11 6.41 -16.36
C GLU A 268 16.25 4.88 -16.34
N HIS A 269 16.32 4.26 -17.52
CA HIS A 269 16.41 2.80 -17.70
C HIS A 269 17.56 2.15 -16.91
N ASP A 270 18.68 2.82 -16.77
CA ASP A 270 19.87 2.31 -16.08
C ASP A 270 19.60 2.04 -14.59
N TYR A 271 18.74 2.84 -13.93
CA TYR A 271 18.34 2.62 -12.55
C TYR A 271 17.77 1.20 -12.32
N PHE A 272 16.99 0.72 -13.27
CA PHE A 272 16.34 -0.59 -13.22
C PHE A 272 17.26 -1.72 -13.65
N THR A 273 18.06 -1.52 -14.69
CA THR A 273 18.98 -2.55 -15.17
C THR A 273 20.11 -2.85 -14.18
N GLU A 274 20.62 -1.85 -13.49
CA GLU A 274 21.62 -2.01 -12.42
C GLU A 274 21.09 -2.83 -11.22
N ARG A 275 19.77 -2.85 -11.02
CA ARG A 275 19.07 -3.61 -9.97
C ARG A 275 18.51 -4.94 -10.46
N ASN A 276 18.80 -5.33 -11.70
CA ASN A 276 18.25 -6.52 -12.34
C ASN A 276 16.71 -6.58 -12.32
N ALA A 277 16.05 -5.42 -12.41
CA ALA A 277 14.60 -5.36 -12.49
C ALA A 277 14.09 -6.12 -13.74
N PRO A 278 12.96 -6.84 -13.63
CA PRO A 278 12.39 -7.57 -14.78
C PRO A 278 11.89 -6.61 -15.87
N ASN A 279 11.43 -5.43 -15.48
CA ASN A 279 10.99 -4.31 -16.30
C ASN A 279 10.94 -3.04 -15.43
N GLU A 280 10.65 -1.86 -15.99
CA GLU A 280 10.64 -0.62 -15.22
C GLU A 280 9.41 -0.53 -14.31
N HIS A 281 8.25 -1.08 -14.72
CA HIS A 281 7.06 -1.10 -13.87
C HIS A 281 7.26 -1.96 -12.62
N GLY A 282 7.61 -3.23 -12.78
CA GLY A 282 7.92 -4.12 -11.66
C GLY A 282 9.12 -3.64 -10.83
N GLY A 283 10.06 -2.97 -11.49
CA GLY A 283 11.20 -2.31 -10.84
C GLY A 283 10.82 -1.14 -9.92
N GLY A 284 9.58 -0.65 -9.98
CA GLY A 284 9.05 0.34 -9.04
C GLY A 284 9.09 -0.12 -7.57
N GLY A 285 9.07 -1.44 -7.34
CA GLY A 285 9.28 -2.01 -6.00
C GLY A 285 10.66 -1.69 -5.40
N PHE A 286 11.68 -1.44 -6.23
CA PHE A 286 13.02 -1.04 -5.75
C PHE A 286 13.08 0.38 -5.18
N PHE A 287 12.06 1.21 -5.42
CA PHE A 287 11.99 2.53 -4.80
C PHE A 287 11.86 2.45 -3.28
N ALA A 288 11.39 1.33 -2.74
CA ALA A 288 11.40 1.06 -1.31
C ALA A 288 12.81 1.08 -0.69
N PHE A 289 13.84 0.76 -1.49
CA PHE A 289 15.24 0.73 -1.05
C PHE A 289 16.03 1.99 -1.41
N ASP A 290 15.37 2.98 -2.01
CA ASP A 290 15.99 4.23 -2.42
C ASP A 290 15.92 5.26 -1.28
N GLU A 291 17.08 5.62 -0.72
CA GLU A 291 17.17 6.54 0.42
C GLU A 291 16.70 7.97 0.09
N GLU A 292 16.82 8.41 -1.16
CA GLU A 292 16.29 9.71 -1.59
C GLU A 292 14.76 9.69 -1.59
N ILE A 293 14.16 8.59 -2.06
CA ILE A 293 12.70 8.46 -2.17
C ILE A 293 12.08 8.24 -0.80
N MET A 294 12.57 7.24 -0.07
CA MET A 294 11.97 6.87 1.22
C MET A 294 12.37 7.82 2.36
N GLY A 295 13.49 8.51 2.24
CA GLY A 295 13.98 9.47 3.21
C GLY A 295 13.35 10.86 3.10
N TRP A 296 12.67 11.13 1.98
CA TRP A 296 11.96 12.39 1.74
C TRP A 296 10.80 12.56 2.71
#